data_54aa6bc9052e7fbf020d10d84f28c5ed
#
_entry.id   54aa6bc9052e7fbf020d10d84f28c5ed
#
_cell.length_a   1.000
_cell.length_b   1.000
_cell.length_c   1.000
_cell.angle_alpha   90.00
_cell.angle_beta   90.00
_cell.angle_gamma   90.00
#
_symmetry.space_group_name_H-M   'P 1'
#
loop_
_entity.id
_entity.type
_entity.pdbx_description
1 polymer ?
#
loop_
_entity_poly.entity_id
_entity_poly.type
_entity_poly.pdbx_seq_one_letter_code
_entity_poly.pdbx_strand_id
1 'polypeptide(L)'
;GKPDVGIGIAMDVDIATVAILGNAGGALVGFAVAVIATRHRDVPGARQYGWLALAGGCWCAVSLWQVVATNPTVAETVYVLARTTSAQLLGLWAVFVLVYTGRRSWLRPTRLVPLLFAANADVLLLLFGQGRFVEAVPITQSGVTLFAVQRGAAYTTTLAISYIPLFVGYALLIEFLFRSQNLYRRQTATILIGTILPVLAAVLYDFGYTPHPAIDFTPVAFSINAALVGWVLFEDESLSVRTVSGDGLVDNLPDPVIALNDDCVIIDYNAAAASALDHPEPDGESLDDLAPGLVGHIERGEVFSFGDSFTYYNPQTTSLTDQSGTERGRLVVLRDVTGQQRRQDRLEALQAATQQFIEAETAEAVAE
;
A
#
# COMPACT_ATOMS: atom_id res chain seq x y z
N GLY A 1 -43.86 36.73 -14.96
CA GLY A 1 -42.91 35.65 -15.07
C GLY A 1 -42.70 35.04 -13.70
N LYS A 2 -43.12 33.80 -13.47
CA LYS A 2 -42.84 33.07 -12.26
C LYS A 2 -41.57 32.23 -12.47
N PRO A 3 -40.65 32.17 -11.53
CA PRO A 3 -39.53 31.24 -11.59
C PRO A 3 -39.94 29.85 -11.10
N ASP A 4 -39.38 28.87 -11.69
CA ASP A 4 -39.39 27.45 -11.42
C ASP A 4 -39.17 27.10 -9.94
N VAL A 5 -40.23 26.82 -9.21
CA VAL A 5 -40.20 26.29 -7.83
C VAL A 5 -40.21 24.74 -7.81
N GLY A 6 -40.40 24.13 -8.99
CA GLY A 6 -40.63 22.67 -9.05
C GLY A 6 -39.36 21.79 -9.05
N ILE A 7 -38.22 22.30 -9.47
CA ILE A 7 -37.00 21.49 -9.62
C ILE A 7 -36.21 21.37 -8.32
N GLY A 8 -36.24 22.39 -7.45
CA GLY A 8 -35.55 22.37 -6.15
C GLY A 8 -36.13 21.36 -5.17
N ILE A 9 -37.43 21.15 -5.18
CA ILE A 9 -38.16 20.31 -4.18
C ILE A 9 -37.82 18.81 -4.31
N ALA A 10 -37.75 18.33 -5.55
CA ALA A 10 -37.41 16.91 -5.81
C ALA A 10 -35.93 16.61 -5.56
N MET A 11 -35.04 17.60 -5.76
CA MET A 11 -33.61 17.44 -5.59
C MET A 11 -33.18 17.33 -4.11
N ASP A 12 -33.87 18.00 -3.17
CA ASP A 12 -33.45 18.01 -1.77
C ASP A 12 -33.82 16.72 -1.02
N VAL A 13 -34.98 16.13 -1.33
CA VAL A 13 -35.36 14.82 -0.80
C VAL A 13 -34.41 13.75 -1.33
N ASP A 14 -34.02 13.85 -2.60
CA ASP A 14 -33.04 12.96 -3.21
C ASP A 14 -31.66 13.07 -2.56
N ILE A 15 -31.18 14.27 -2.23
CA ILE A 15 -29.86 14.46 -1.60
C ILE A 15 -29.82 13.87 -0.18
N ALA A 16 -30.85 14.08 0.62
CA ALA A 16 -30.94 13.48 1.96
C ALA A 16 -31.00 11.96 1.89
N THR A 17 -31.77 11.41 0.95
CA THR A 17 -31.87 9.97 0.70
C THR A 17 -30.52 9.42 0.25
N VAL A 18 -29.82 10.08 -0.66
CA VAL A 18 -28.47 9.70 -1.11
C VAL A 18 -27.49 9.73 0.07
N ALA A 19 -27.56 10.73 0.95
CA ALA A 19 -26.69 10.81 2.12
C ALA A 19 -26.97 9.66 3.12
N ILE A 20 -28.25 9.32 3.35
CA ILE A 20 -28.64 8.20 4.23
C ILE A 20 -28.14 6.88 3.67
N LEU A 21 -28.44 6.56 2.40
CA LEU A 21 -28.03 5.32 1.76
C LEU A 21 -26.50 5.23 1.63
N GLY A 22 -25.85 6.34 1.26
CA GLY A 22 -24.41 6.43 1.14
C GLY A 22 -23.70 6.18 2.47
N ASN A 23 -24.16 6.81 3.56
CA ASN A 23 -23.57 6.59 4.88
C ASN A 23 -23.86 5.19 5.43
N ALA A 24 -25.07 4.65 5.23
CA ALA A 24 -25.39 3.27 5.63
C ALA A 24 -24.53 2.26 4.86
N GLY A 25 -24.44 2.38 3.54
CA GLY A 25 -23.56 1.55 2.69
C GLY A 25 -22.08 1.72 3.06
N GLY A 26 -21.66 2.95 3.31
CA GLY A 26 -20.28 3.27 3.72
C GLY A 26 -19.92 2.64 5.06
N ALA A 27 -20.81 2.61 6.03
CA ALA A 27 -20.58 1.92 7.30
C ALA A 27 -20.39 0.42 7.10
N LEU A 28 -21.25 -0.22 6.28
CA LEU A 28 -21.13 -1.64 5.96
C LEU A 28 -19.79 -1.95 5.25
N VAL A 29 -19.40 -1.14 4.29
CA VAL A 29 -18.12 -1.28 3.58
C VAL A 29 -16.94 -1.14 4.54
N GLY A 30 -16.93 -0.11 5.38
CA GLY A 30 -15.85 0.10 6.36
C GLY A 30 -15.70 -1.08 7.32
N PHE A 31 -16.80 -1.62 7.83
CA PHE A 31 -16.78 -2.80 8.71
C PHE A 31 -16.36 -4.07 7.97
N ALA A 32 -16.82 -4.27 6.71
CA ALA A 32 -16.41 -5.40 5.90
C ALA A 32 -14.90 -5.39 5.61
N VAL A 33 -14.35 -4.25 5.19
CA VAL A 33 -12.90 -4.07 4.96
C VAL A 33 -12.10 -4.30 6.24
N ALA A 34 -12.59 -3.82 7.40
CA ALA A 34 -11.95 -4.07 8.69
C ALA A 34 -11.89 -5.56 9.04
N VAL A 35 -12.97 -6.31 8.78
CA VAL A 35 -13.00 -7.77 8.98
C VAL A 35 -12.05 -8.47 8.01
N ILE A 36 -12.05 -8.10 6.72
CA ILE A 36 -11.14 -8.66 5.71
C ILE A 36 -9.69 -8.44 6.14
N ALA A 37 -9.33 -7.24 6.58
CA ALA A 37 -7.98 -6.92 7.06
C ALA A 37 -7.52 -7.82 8.23
N THR A 38 -8.44 -8.38 9.03
CA THR A 38 -8.07 -9.34 10.09
C THR A 38 -7.64 -10.70 9.55
N ARG A 39 -8.01 -11.04 8.32
CA ARG A 39 -7.63 -12.28 7.63
C ARG A 39 -6.29 -12.15 6.90
N HIS A 40 -5.90 -10.93 6.53
CA HIS A 40 -4.70 -10.61 5.75
C HIS A 40 -3.62 -9.94 6.62
N ARG A 41 -3.39 -10.47 7.83
CA ARG A 41 -2.45 -9.88 8.81
C ARG A 41 -1.00 -9.89 8.35
N ASP A 42 -0.70 -10.70 7.36
CA ASP A 42 0.64 -10.90 6.80
C ASP A 42 1.06 -9.76 5.87
N VAL A 43 0.08 -9.04 5.30
CA VAL A 43 0.33 -7.89 4.44
C VAL A 43 0.83 -6.70 5.30
N PRO A 44 1.97 -6.09 4.95
CA PRO A 44 2.47 -4.92 5.66
C PRO A 44 1.45 -3.78 5.66
N GLY A 45 1.07 -3.32 6.86
CA GLY A 45 0.08 -2.25 7.01
C GLY A 45 -1.39 -2.71 7.06
N ALA A 46 -1.73 -3.97 6.76
CA ALA A 46 -3.11 -4.47 6.76
C ALA A 46 -3.82 -4.23 8.09
N ARG A 47 -3.15 -4.51 9.21
CA ARG A 47 -3.71 -4.28 10.54
C ARG A 47 -4.05 -2.81 10.78
N GLN A 48 -3.16 -1.89 10.40
CA GLN A 48 -3.36 -0.45 10.55
C GLN A 48 -4.46 0.04 9.63
N TYR A 49 -4.49 -0.49 8.41
CA TYR A 49 -5.55 -0.21 7.45
C TYR A 49 -6.91 -0.72 7.93
N GLY A 50 -6.98 -1.90 8.55
CA GLY A 50 -8.19 -2.42 9.18
C GLY A 50 -8.76 -1.49 10.26
N TRP A 51 -7.91 -0.93 11.12
CA TRP A 51 -8.32 0.08 12.10
C TRP A 51 -8.82 1.37 11.44
N LEU A 52 -8.17 1.80 10.35
CA LEU A 52 -8.57 2.96 9.57
C LEU A 52 -9.96 2.74 8.93
N ALA A 53 -10.20 1.57 8.33
CA ALA A 53 -11.48 1.20 7.75
C ALA A 53 -12.59 1.10 8.82
N LEU A 54 -12.29 0.53 9.98
CA LEU A 54 -13.23 0.45 11.12
C LEU A 54 -13.65 1.85 11.59
N ALA A 55 -12.68 2.75 11.77
CA ALA A 55 -12.96 4.13 12.18
C ALA A 55 -13.78 4.87 11.11
N GLY A 56 -13.52 4.64 9.81
CA GLY A 56 -14.32 5.16 8.71
C GLY A 56 -15.76 4.66 8.71
N GLY A 57 -15.96 3.36 8.97
CA GLY A 57 -17.30 2.78 9.14
C GLY A 57 -18.06 3.38 10.32
N CYS A 58 -17.39 3.59 11.46
CA CYS A 58 -17.96 4.29 12.61
C CYS A 58 -18.31 5.75 12.26
N TRP A 59 -17.43 6.44 11.51
CA TRP A 59 -17.72 7.81 11.06
C TRP A 59 -18.96 7.87 10.19
N CYS A 60 -19.12 6.97 9.21
CA CYS A 60 -20.33 6.86 8.40
C CYS A 60 -21.59 6.63 9.26
N ALA A 61 -21.53 5.73 10.25
CA ALA A 61 -22.65 5.45 11.14
C ALA A 61 -23.06 6.70 11.95
N VAL A 62 -22.08 7.45 12.47
CA VAL A 62 -22.34 8.70 13.19
C VAL A 62 -22.87 9.78 12.25
N SER A 63 -22.32 9.89 11.04
CA SER A 63 -22.81 10.85 10.04
C SER A 63 -24.23 10.55 9.56
N LEU A 64 -24.58 9.25 9.47
CA LEU A 64 -25.98 8.86 9.23
C LEU A 64 -26.90 9.38 10.35
N TRP A 65 -26.49 9.25 11.62
CA TRP A 65 -27.26 9.80 12.73
C TRP A 65 -27.39 11.33 12.67
N GLN A 66 -26.36 12.04 12.20
CA GLN A 66 -26.40 13.48 12.03
C GLN A 66 -27.48 13.91 10.99
N VAL A 67 -27.59 13.17 9.86
CA VAL A 67 -28.60 13.48 8.83
C VAL A 67 -30.04 13.32 9.35
N VAL A 68 -30.26 12.36 10.25
CA VAL A 68 -31.59 12.10 10.80
C VAL A 68 -31.84 12.79 12.17
N ALA A 69 -30.98 13.69 12.59
CA ALA A 69 -31.12 14.43 13.83
C ALA A 69 -32.41 15.28 13.85
N THR A 70 -33.17 15.23 14.96
CA THR A 70 -34.50 15.85 15.08
C THR A 70 -34.51 17.20 15.78
N ASN A 71 -33.40 17.57 16.44
CA ASN A 71 -33.31 18.85 17.15
C ASN A 71 -31.85 19.37 17.19
N PRO A 72 -31.64 20.68 17.44
CA PRO A 72 -30.33 21.32 17.42
C PRO A 72 -29.32 20.67 18.38
N THR A 73 -29.71 20.38 19.61
CA THR A 73 -28.81 19.82 20.64
C THR A 73 -28.29 18.44 20.23
N VAL A 74 -29.15 17.60 19.65
CA VAL A 74 -28.72 16.30 19.10
C VAL A 74 -27.78 16.51 17.94
N ALA A 75 -28.12 17.43 17.01
CA ALA A 75 -27.29 17.74 15.86
C ALA A 75 -25.88 18.21 16.27
N GLU A 76 -25.76 19.11 17.24
CA GLU A 76 -24.47 19.58 17.77
C GLU A 76 -23.68 18.43 18.43
N THR A 77 -24.33 17.62 19.27
CA THR A 77 -23.69 16.49 19.95
C THR A 77 -23.16 15.46 18.95
N VAL A 78 -23.99 15.12 17.95
CA VAL A 78 -23.60 14.13 16.93
C VAL A 78 -22.53 14.71 16.02
N TYR A 79 -22.56 16.03 15.73
CA TYR A 79 -21.47 16.68 15.00
C TYR A 79 -20.12 16.57 15.74
N VAL A 80 -20.08 16.86 17.05
CA VAL A 80 -18.87 16.68 17.86
C VAL A 80 -18.38 15.24 17.81
N LEU A 81 -19.30 14.27 17.88
CA LEU A 81 -18.96 12.86 17.78
C LEU A 81 -18.43 12.49 16.38
N ALA A 82 -19.05 13.01 15.30
CA ALA A 82 -18.58 12.83 13.94
C ALA A 82 -17.17 13.41 13.73
N ARG A 83 -16.92 14.61 14.27
CA ARG A 83 -15.58 15.22 14.23
C ARG A 83 -14.54 14.43 15.02
N THR A 84 -14.93 13.91 16.18
CA THR A 84 -14.05 13.05 16.99
C THR A 84 -13.67 11.78 16.22
N THR A 85 -14.61 11.13 15.55
CA THR A 85 -14.31 9.94 14.73
C THR A 85 -13.46 10.28 13.52
N SER A 86 -13.70 11.42 12.82
CA SER A 86 -12.90 11.85 11.69
C SER A 86 -11.46 12.21 12.08
N ALA A 87 -11.25 12.82 13.24
CA ALA A 87 -9.92 13.14 13.75
C ALA A 87 -9.06 11.88 13.99
N GLN A 88 -9.70 10.80 14.48
CA GLN A 88 -8.99 9.51 14.63
C GLN A 88 -8.53 8.95 13.28
N LEU A 89 -9.25 9.20 12.19
CA LEU A 89 -8.82 8.79 10.86
C LEU A 89 -7.52 9.46 10.43
N LEU A 90 -7.33 10.75 10.72
CA LEU A 90 -6.08 11.47 10.41
C LEU A 90 -4.89 10.89 11.18
N GLY A 91 -5.09 10.54 12.45
CA GLY A 91 -4.07 9.87 13.28
C GLY A 91 -3.75 8.45 12.78
N LEU A 92 -4.78 7.65 12.51
CA LEU A 92 -4.63 6.29 11.99
C LEU A 92 -4.01 6.25 10.59
N TRP A 93 -4.35 7.23 9.75
CA TRP A 93 -3.72 7.43 8.44
C TRP A 93 -2.22 7.65 8.58
N ALA A 94 -1.79 8.55 9.47
CA ALA A 94 -0.37 8.80 9.70
C ALA A 94 0.35 7.52 10.18
N VAL A 95 -0.25 6.77 11.10
CA VAL A 95 0.30 5.48 11.59
C VAL A 95 0.37 4.46 10.45
N PHE A 96 -0.69 4.34 9.64
CA PHE A 96 -0.70 3.45 8.48
C PHE A 96 0.44 3.77 7.53
N VAL A 97 0.59 5.04 7.12
CA VAL A 97 1.64 5.48 6.19
C VAL A 97 3.03 5.21 6.75
N LEU A 98 3.27 5.48 8.05
CA LEU A 98 4.56 5.23 8.70
C LEU A 98 4.92 3.74 8.71
N VAL A 99 3.94 2.85 8.92
CA VAL A 99 4.15 1.40 8.87
C VAL A 99 4.34 0.92 7.44
N TYR A 100 3.49 1.37 6.51
CA TYR A 100 3.53 1.00 5.09
C TYR A 100 4.85 1.40 4.43
N THR A 101 5.37 2.60 4.73
CA THR A 101 6.64 3.11 4.21
C THR A 101 7.87 2.65 5.00
N GLY A 102 7.72 1.72 5.95
CA GLY A 102 8.84 1.16 6.73
C GLY A 102 9.43 2.09 7.81
N ARG A 103 8.88 3.28 8.01
CA ARG A 103 9.41 4.30 8.94
C ARG A 103 9.03 4.06 10.40
N ARG A 104 9.25 2.86 10.92
CA ARG A 104 8.91 2.47 12.32
C ARG A 104 9.58 3.35 13.38
N SER A 105 10.72 3.98 13.08
CA SER A 105 11.40 4.91 14.00
C SER A 105 10.58 6.17 14.31
N TRP A 106 9.62 6.53 13.46
CA TRP A 106 8.71 7.66 13.67
C TRP A 106 7.55 7.31 14.61
N LEU A 107 7.29 6.03 14.87
CA LEU A 107 6.30 5.57 15.85
C LEU A 107 6.75 5.77 17.30
N ARG A 108 7.95 6.29 17.54
CA ARG A 108 8.40 6.68 18.88
C ARG A 108 7.51 7.79 19.44
N PRO A 109 7.15 7.75 20.74
CA PRO A 109 6.23 8.73 21.34
C PRO A 109 6.61 10.18 21.10
N THR A 110 7.89 10.51 21.06
CA THR A 110 8.40 11.87 20.85
C THR A 110 7.99 12.49 19.51
N ARG A 111 7.72 11.67 18.49
CA ARG A 111 7.29 12.11 17.14
C ARG A 111 5.82 11.84 16.90
N LEU A 112 5.32 10.71 17.40
CA LEU A 112 3.93 10.29 17.18
C LEU A 112 2.95 11.14 17.99
N VAL A 113 3.26 11.46 19.27
CA VAL A 113 2.36 12.25 20.13
C VAL A 113 2.04 13.63 19.55
N PRO A 114 3.01 14.44 19.06
CA PRO A 114 2.71 15.70 18.40
C PRO A 114 1.80 15.57 17.17
N LEU A 115 1.98 14.49 16.37
CA LEU A 115 1.15 14.23 15.20
C LEU A 115 -0.29 13.89 15.59
N LEU A 116 -0.47 13.03 16.61
CA LEU A 116 -1.80 12.68 17.12
C LEU A 116 -2.47 13.87 17.81
N PHE A 117 -1.70 14.71 18.49
CA PHE A 117 -2.21 15.95 19.08
C PHE A 117 -2.69 16.92 17.99
N ALA A 118 -1.92 17.10 16.92
CA ALA A 118 -2.32 17.90 15.77
C ALA A 118 -3.60 17.34 15.12
N ALA A 119 -3.70 16.02 14.92
CA ALA A 119 -4.90 15.37 14.36
C ALA A 119 -6.18 15.68 15.14
N ASN A 120 -6.06 15.94 16.44
CA ASN A 120 -7.19 16.19 17.33
C ASN A 120 -7.35 17.68 17.73
N ALA A 121 -6.65 18.60 17.09
CA ALA A 121 -6.64 20.01 17.49
C ALA A 121 -8.03 20.66 17.45
N ASP A 122 -8.83 20.38 16.43
CA ASP A 122 -10.20 20.88 16.29
C ASP A 122 -11.15 20.22 17.32
N VAL A 123 -10.99 18.92 17.60
CA VAL A 123 -11.76 18.20 18.60
C VAL A 123 -11.47 18.72 20.00
N LEU A 124 -10.20 18.97 20.32
CA LEU A 124 -9.81 19.54 21.61
C LEU A 124 -10.43 20.92 21.80
N LEU A 125 -10.48 21.75 20.75
CA LEU A 125 -11.16 23.03 20.80
C LEU A 125 -12.66 22.87 21.04
N LEU A 126 -13.32 21.91 20.38
CA LEU A 126 -14.76 21.64 20.55
C LEU A 126 -15.10 21.17 21.97
N LEU A 127 -14.27 20.29 22.55
CA LEU A 127 -14.51 19.72 23.87
C LEU A 127 -14.21 20.70 25.02
N PHE A 128 -13.15 21.50 24.91
CA PHE A 128 -12.70 22.40 25.96
C PHE A 128 -13.14 23.85 25.74
N GLY A 129 -13.58 24.23 24.56
CA GLY A 129 -13.97 25.57 24.17
C GLY A 129 -15.39 25.99 24.58
N GLN A 130 -16.11 25.19 25.37
CA GLN A 130 -17.45 25.51 25.92
C GLN A 130 -18.52 25.80 24.86
N GLY A 131 -18.57 25.07 23.76
CA GLY A 131 -19.67 25.13 22.78
C GLY A 131 -19.82 26.44 21.97
N ARG A 132 -18.89 27.39 22.13
CA ARG A 132 -18.97 28.71 21.45
C ARG A 132 -18.46 28.71 20.00
N PHE A 133 -17.97 27.58 19.52
CA PHE A 133 -17.25 27.52 18.22
C PHE A 133 -18.08 26.87 17.13
N VAL A 134 -19.18 26.22 17.46
CA VAL A 134 -20.11 25.59 16.52
C VAL A 134 -21.56 25.82 16.99
N GLU A 135 -22.45 26.09 16.05
CA GLU A 135 -23.87 26.29 16.29
C GLU A 135 -24.65 25.53 15.22
N ALA A 136 -25.62 24.70 15.64
CA ALA A 136 -26.50 24.01 14.71
C ALA A 136 -27.66 24.92 14.29
N VAL A 137 -27.69 25.28 13.03
CA VAL A 137 -28.74 26.12 12.44
C VAL A 137 -29.67 25.25 11.64
N PRO A 138 -30.99 25.26 11.93
CA PRO A 138 -31.96 24.50 11.16
C PRO A 138 -32.15 25.11 9.78
N ILE A 139 -32.06 24.27 8.75
CA ILE A 139 -32.38 24.59 7.36
C ILE A 139 -33.58 23.75 6.97
N THR A 140 -34.76 24.41 6.84
CA THR A 140 -35.99 23.74 6.42
C THR A 140 -36.18 23.95 4.94
N GLN A 141 -36.17 22.86 4.17
CA GLN A 141 -36.39 22.87 2.76
C GLN A 141 -37.34 21.75 2.39
N SER A 142 -38.42 22.06 1.69
CA SER A 142 -39.43 21.09 1.21
C SER A 142 -40.05 20.22 2.34
N GLY A 143 -40.20 20.80 3.55
CA GLY A 143 -40.79 20.08 4.69
C GLY A 143 -39.82 19.17 5.47
N VAL A 144 -38.58 19.05 5.02
CA VAL A 144 -37.51 18.37 5.74
C VAL A 144 -36.61 19.40 6.41
N THR A 145 -36.37 19.25 7.72
CA THR A 145 -35.48 20.12 8.48
C THR A 145 -34.16 19.36 8.73
N LEU A 146 -33.07 19.90 8.19
CA LEU A 146 -31.71 19.43 8.43
C LEU A 146 -30.95 20.49 9.24
N PHE A 147 -29.93 20.09 9.96
CA PHE A 147 -29.12 21.00 10.78
C PHE A 147 -27.75 21.21 10.15
N ALA A 148 -27.49 22.41 9.62
CA ALA A 148 -26.15 22.83 9.22
C ALA A 148 -25.39 23.37 10.43
N VAL A 149 -24.08 23.07 10.50
CA VAL A 149 -23.23 23.54 11.59
C VAL A 149 -22.41 24.73 11.11
N GLN A 150 -22.66 25.89 11.71
CA GLN A 150 -21.84 27.08 11.49
C GLN A 150 -20.55 27.01 12.33
N ARG A 151 -19.44 27.42 11.74
CA ARG A 151 -18.10 27.29 12.32
C ARG A 151 -17.46 28.67 12.48
N GLY A 152 -16.93 28.95 13.67
CA GLY A 152 -16.19 30.20 13.94
C GLY A 152 -14.75 30.17 13.41
N ALA A 153 -14.11 31.33 13.30
CA ALA A 153 -12.74 31.47 12.80
C ALA A 153 -11.71 30.65 13.58
N ALA A 154 -11.86 30.56 14.90
CA ALA A 154 -10.96 29.74 15.74
C ALA A 154 -11.04 28.24 15.38
N TYR A 155 -12.23 27.74 15.08
CA TYR A 155 -12.42 26.37 14.61
C TYR A 155 -11.72 26.13 13.26
N THR A 156 -11.86 27.05 12.31
CA THR A 156 -11.21 26.94 10.99
C THR A 156 -9.68 26.88 11.12
N THR A 157 -9.11 27.66 12.06
CA THR A 157 -7.67 27.63 12.31
C THR A 157 -7.20 26.27 12.88
N THR A 158 -7.92 25.72 13.87
CA THR A 158 -7.57 24.43 14.44
C THR A 158 -7.81 23.28 13.46
N LEU A 159 -8.81 23.39 12.60
CA LEU A 159 -9.05 22.46 11.52
C LEU A 159 -7.84 22.38 10.57
N ALA A 160 -7.26 23.53 10.20
CA ALA A 160 -6.05 23.56 9.37
C ALA A 160 -4.86 22.82 10.04
N ILE A 161 -4.73 22.94 11.37
CA ILE A 161 -3.72 22.19 12.13
C ILE A 161 -4.00 20.68 12.11
N SER A 162 -5.26 20.27 12.17
CA SER A 162 -5.66 18.86 12.14
C SER A 162 -5.30 18.16 10.83
N TYR A 163 -5.15 18.89 9.73
CA TYR A 163 -4.70 18.33 8.45
C TYR A 163 -3.19 18.07 8.35
N ILE A 164 -2.36 18.53 9.31
CA ILE A 164 -0.90 18.33 9.28
C ILE A 164 -0.52 16.84 9.14
N PRO A 165 -1.10 15.88 9.91
CA PRO A 165 -0.79 14.46 9.75
C PRO A 165 -1.12 13.91 8.36
N LEU A 166 -2.18 14.42 7.73
CA LEU A 166 -2.56 14.05 6.38
C LEU A 166 -1.48 14.44 5.37
N PHE A 167 -1.03 15.70 5.40
CA PHE A 167 -0.01 16.20 4.49
C PHE A 167 1.36 15.56 4.73
N VAL A 168 1.72 15.29 5.98
CA VAL A 168 2.91 14.50 6.31
C VAL A 168 2.83 13.11 5.68
N GLY A 169 1.66 12.44 5.79
CA GLY A 169 1.42 11.16 5.16
C GLY A 169 1.59 11.21 3.64
N TYR A 170 1.01 12.21 2.97
CA TYR A 170 1.18 12.39 1.52
C TYR A 170 2.64 12.61 1.12
N ALA A 171 3.38 13.46 1.84
CA ALA A 171 4.79 13.70 1.55
C ALA A 171 5.61 12.40 1.64
N LEU A 172 5.35 11.59 2.66
CA LEU A 172 6.02 10.31 2.85
C LEU A 172 5.66 9.28 1.78
N LEU A 173 4.39 9.20 1.35
CA LEU A 173 3.97 8.31 0.27
C LEU A 173 4.53 8.75 -1.09
N ILE A 174 4.57 10.06 -1.36
CA ILE A 174 5.16 10.58 -2.59
C ILE A 174 6.67 10.27 -2.62
N GLU A 175 7.38 10.49 -1.52
CA GLU A 175 8.79 10.10 -1.41
C GLU A 175 8.97 8.59 -1.65
N PHE A 176 8.12 7.78 -1.02
CA PHE A 176 8.15 6.32 -1.17
C PHE A 176 7.84 5.90 -2.61
N LEU A 177 6.87 6.55 -3.29
CA LEU A 177 6.54 6.29 -4.69
C LEU A 177 7.74 6.47 -5.63
N PHE A 178 8.54 7.53 -5.41
CA PHE A 178 9.72 7.79 -6.25
C PHE A 178 10.91 6.88 -5.94
N ARG A 179 10.95 6.27 -4.75
CA ARG A 179 12.01 5.34 -4.34
C ARG A 179 11.66 3.88 -4.57
N SER A 180 10.39 3.56 -4.72
CA SER A 180 9.91 2.19 -4.87
C SER A 180 9.96 1.72 -6.31
N GLN A 181 10.20 0.42 -6.49
CA GLN A 181 10.15 -0.24 -7.79
C GLN A 181 8.79 -0.92 -7.99
N ASN A 182 8.39 -0.99 -9.23
CA ASN A 182 7.25 -1.68 -9.85
C ASN A 182 6.00 -1.97 -8.98
N LEU A 183 5.90 -3.06 -8.25
CA LEU A 183 4.69 -3.46 -7.53
C LEU A 183 4.29 -2.45 -6.45
N TYR A 184 5.22 -2.09 -5.58
CA TYR A 184 4.96 -1.09 -4.53
C TYR A 184 4.67 0.29 -5.10
N ARG A 185 5.24 0.62 -6.26
CA ARG A 185 4.97 1.87 -6.99
C ARG A 185 3.52 1.92 -7.44
N ARG A 186 3.00 0.82 -8.02
CA ARG A 186 1.60 0.72 -8.45
C ARG A 186 0.63 0.81 -7.26
N GLN A 187 0.87 0.05 -6.20
CA GLN A 187 0.06 0.10 -4.97
C GLN A 187 0.07 1.50 -4.34
N THR A 188 1.25 2.10 -4.17
CA THR A 188 1.40 3.45 -3.61
C THR A 188 0.70 4.50 -4.46
N ALA A 189 0.80 4.41 -5.80
CA ALA A 189 0.08 5.30 -6.71
C ALA A 189 -1.44 5.16 -6.55
N THR A 190 -1.96 3.93 -6.42
CA THR A 190 -3.39 3.68 -6.19
C THR A 190 -3.86 4.24 -4.85
N ILE A 191 -3.06 4.08 -3.78
CA ILE A 191 -3.36 4.67 -2.47
C ILE A 191 -3.41 6.20 -2.58
N LEU A 192 -2.43 6.83 -3.23
CA LEU A 192 -2.39 8.29 -3.43
C LEU A 192 -3.59 8.80 -4.24
N ILE A 193 -3.90 8.16 -5.36
CA ILE A 193 -5.03 8.56 -6.23
C ILE A 193 -6.36 8.34 -5.50
N GLY A 194 -6.53 7.20 -4.85
CA GLY A 194 -7.75 6.86 -4.11
C GLY A 194 -8.07 7.86 -3.00
N THR A 195 -7.04 8.34 -2.29
CA THR A 195 -7.23 9.30 -1.20
C THR A 195 -7.54 10.73 -1.66
N ILE A 196 -7.42 11.06 -2.96
CA ILE A 196 -7.84 12.37 -3.50
C ILE A 196 -9.35 12.57 -3.31
N LEU A 197 -10.16 11.52 -3.52
CA LEU A 197 -11.62 11.62 -3.45
C LEU A 197 -12.12 12.10 -2.08
N PRO A 198 -11.79 11.46 -0.94
CA PRO A 198 -12.23 11.94 0.37
C PRO A 198 -11.63 13.31 0.75
N VAL A 199 -10.40 13.62 0.34
CA VAL A 199 -9.79 14.93 0.60
C VAL A 199 -10.53 16.03 -0.17
N LEU A 200 -10.86 15.79 -1.44
CA LEU A 200 -11.64 16.73 -2.22
C LEU A 200 -13.03 16.94 -1.61
N ALA A 201 -13.72 15.87 -1.19
CA ALA A 201 -15.00 15.96 -0.52
C ALA A 201 -14.92 16.78 0.78
N ALA A 202 -13.88 16.56 1.59
CA ALA A 202 -13.63 17.31 2.82
C ALA A 202 -13.41 18.81 2.56
N VAL A 203 -12.56 19.14 1.59
CA VAL A 203 -12.29 20.53 1.19
C VAL A 203 -13.58 21.20 0.70
N LEU A 204 -14.35 20.55 -0.17
CA LEU A 204 -15.60 21.10 -0.66
C LEU A 204 -16.61 21.35 0.48
N TYR A 205 -16.69 20.44 1.44
CA TYR A 205 -17.56 20.61 2.61
C TYR A 205 -17.06 21.72 3.53
N ASP A 206 -15.77 21.75 3.84
CA ASP A 206 -15.20 22.73 4.76
C ASP A 206 -15.24 24.17 4.22
N PHE A 207 -15.16 24.33 2.91
CA PHE A 207 -15.30 25.64 2.24
C PHE A 207 -16.73 25.99 1.80
N GLY A 208 -17.72 25.13 2.08
CA GLY A 208 -19.14 25.37 1.80
C GLY A 208 -19.54 25.20 0.33
N TYR A 209 -18.76 24.48 -0.47
CA TYR A 209 -19.06 24.17 -1.88
C TYR A 209 -19.85 22.86 -2.06
N THR A 210 -20.43 22.32 -1.00
CA THR A 210 -21.29 21.13 -1.08
C THR A 210 -22.69 21.47 -1.60
N PRO A 211 -23.38 20.52 -2.25
CA PRO A 211 -24.75 20.75 -2.73
C PRO A 211 -25.75 21.13 -1.64
N HIS A 212 -25.51 20.68 -0.41
CA HIS A 212 -26.31 21.04 0.77
C HIS A 212 -25.41 21.25 2.00
N PRO A 213 -25.51 22.41 2.69
CA PRO A 213 -24.57 22.76 3.75
C PRO A 213 -24.68 21.88 5.04
N ALA A 214 -25.81 21.18 5.21
CA ALA A 214 -26.02 20.28 6.35
C ALA A 214 -25.50 18.86 6.09
N ILE A 215 -25.04 18.53 4.87
CA ILE A 215 -24.65 17.17 4.49
C ILE A 215 -23.17 17.10 4.15
N ASP A 216 -22.44 16.30 4.93
CA ASP A 216 -21.04 15.96 4.68
C ASP A 216 -20.96 14.63 3.92
N PHE A 217 -20.47 14.65 2.67
CA PHE A 217 -20.24 13.45 1.86
C PHE A 217 -18.84 12.86 2.03
N THR A 218 -18.00 13.46 2.87
CA THR A 218 -16.62 12.98 3.09
C THR A 218 -16.59 11.54 3.64
N PRO A 219 -17.46 11.12 4.59
CA PRO A 219 -17.47 9.74 5.08
C PRO A 219 -17.78 8.73 3.98
N VAL A 220 -18.71 9.07 3.08
CA VAL A 220 -19.07 8.21 1.93
C VAL A 220 -17.90 8.09 0.95
N ALA A 221 -17.26 9.21 0.61
CA ALA A 221 -16.08 9.24 -0.24
C ALA A 221 -14.93 8.43 0.37
N PHE A 222 -14.74 8.53 1.70
CA PHE A 222 -13.75 7.73 2.42
C PHE A 222 -14.06 6.23 2.33
N SER A 223 -15.32 5.81 2.43
CA SER A 223 -15.70 4.39 2.35
C SER A 223 -15.47 3.81 0.95
N ILE A 224 -15.73 4.58 -0.10
CA ILE A 224 -15.39 4.20 -1.47
C ILE A 224 -13.87 4.00 -1.61
N ASN A 225 -13.10 4.95 -1.10
CA ASN A 225 -11.64 4.84 -1.05
C ASN A 225 -11.19 3.63 -0.22
N ALA A 226 -11.84 3.37 0.93
CA ALA A 226 -11.50 2.24 1.78
C ALA A 226 -11.71 0.90 1.06
N ALA A 227 -12.77 0.77 0.25
CA ALA A 227 -12.99 -0.41 -0.57
C ALA A 227 -11.92 -0.55 -1.65
N LEU A 228 -11.61 0.54 -2.38
CA LEU A 228 -10.63 0.54 -3.46
C LEU A 228 -9.23 0.18 -2.97
N VAL A 229 -8.76 0.86 -1.93
CA VAL A 229 -7.41 0.62 -1.36
C VAL A 229 -7.35 -0.74 -0.68
N GLY A 230 -8.43 -1.15 0.02
CA GLY A 230 -8.52 -2.47 0.62
C GLY A 230 -8.41 -3.57 -0.44
N TRP A 231 -9.10 -3.41 -1.55
CA TRP A 231 -9.00 -4.35 -2.68
C TRP A 231 -7.55 -4.45 -3.16
N VAL A 232 -6.92 -3.34 -3.51
CA VAL A 232 -5.52 -3.34 -4.00
C VAL A 232 -4.52 -3.89 -2.97
N LEU A 233 -4.76 -3.65 -1.67
CA LEU A 233 -3.88 -4.18 -0.62
C LEU A 233 -4.05 -5.69 -0.39
N PHE A 234 -5.25 -6.23 -0.63
CA PHE A 234 -5.59 -7.62 -0.26
C PHE A 234 -5.74 -8.56 -1.47
N GLU A 235 -5.87 -8.05 -2.70
CA GLU A 235 -6.01 -8.87 -3.92
C GLU A 235 -4.67 -9.50 -4.35
N ASP A 236 -3.56 -8.83 -4.08
CA ASP A 236 -2.22 -9.30 -4.46
C ASP A 236 -1.65 -10.41 -3.55
N GLU A 237 -2.51 -11.26 -2.95
CA GLU A 237 -2.04 -12.45 -2.22
C GLU A 237 -1.26 -13.43 -3.10
N SER A 238 -1.49 -13.46 -4.40
CA SER A 238 -0.76 -14.30 -5.35
C SER A 238 0.68 -13.83 -5.60
N LEU A 239 1.02 -12.59 -5.21
CA LEU A 239 2.35 -12.00 -5.42
C LEU A 239 3.07 -11.66 -4.09
N SER A 240 2.47 -11.96 -2.93
CA SER A 240 3.13 -11.75 -1.65
C SER A 240 4.10 -12.89 -1.31
N VAL A 241 4.98 -13.23 -2.24
CA VAL A 241 6.29 -13.69 -1.81
C VAL A 241 6.90 -12.49 -1.10
N ARG A 242 7.02 -12.57 0.21
CA ARG A 242 7.77 -11.58 1.00
C ARG A 242 9.12 -11.41 0.32
N THR A 243 9.23 -10.38 -0.51
CA THR A 243 10.55 -9.85 -0.83
C THR A 243 11.24 -9.68 0.51
N VAL A 244 12.33 -10.37 0.69
CA VAL A 244 13.23 -10.16 1.80
C VAL A 244 13.66 -8.70 1.66
N SER A 245 12.89 -7.80 2.26
CA SER A 245 13.17 -6.36 2.27
C SER A 245 14.36 -6.12 3.18
N GLY A 246 15.50 -6.57 2.69
CA GLY A 246 16.79 -6.04 3.05
C GLY A 246 17.12 -4.96 2.02
N ASP A 247 16.40 -3.82 2.08
CA ASP A 247 16.69 -2.68 1.21
C ASP A 247 18.21 -2.45 1.14
N GLY A 248 18.81 -2.73 0.00
CA GLY A 248 20.22 -2.52 -0.30
C GLY A 248 21.18 -3.67 -0.01
N LEU A 249 20.81 -4.73 0.73
CA LEU A 249 21.73 -5.87 0.93
C LEU A 249 21.74 -6.82 -0.28
N VAL A 250 20.59 -7.08 -0.88
CA VAL A 250 20.48 -7.98 -2.05
C VAL A 250 20.93 -7.27 -3.32
N ASP A 251 20.66 -5.95 -3.47
CA ASP A 251 21.11 -5.17 -4.62
C ASP A 251 22.63 -5.03 -4.73
N ASN A 252 23.34 -5.10 -3.61
CA ASN A 252 24.80 -5.04 -3.58
C ASN A 252 25.48 -6.41 -3.67
N LEU A 253 24.73 -7.49 -3.79
CA LEU A 253 25.33 -8.82 -4.02
C LEU A 253 25.89 -8.89 -5.45
N PRO A 254 27.12 -9.40 -5.61
CA PRO A 254 27.72 -9.56 -6.95
C PRO A 254 27.09 -10.72 -7.75
N ASP A 255 26.50 -11.70 -7.05
CA ASP A 255 25.82 -12.82 -7.67
C ASP A 255 24.38 -12.40 -8.09
N PRO A 256 23.90 -12.79 -9.28
CA PRO A 256 22.51 -12.60 -9.68
C PRO A 256 21.53 -13.29 -8.74
N VAL A 257 20.55 -12.56 -8.22
CA VAL A 257 19.49 -13.06 -7.37
C VAL A 257 18.14 -12.78 -8.03
N ILE A 258 17.32 -13.82 -8.17
CA ILE A 258 16.01 -13.77 -8.83
C ILE A 258 14.98 -14.44 -7.93
N ALA A 259 13.89 -13.80 -7.63
CA ALA A 259 12.73 -14.40 -6.98
C ALA A 259 11.67 -14.75 -8.03
N LEU A 260 11.19 -15.98 -8.03
CA LEU A 260 10.22 -16.53 -8.96
C LEU A 260 8.94 -16.94 -8.22
N ASN A 261 7.79 -16.78 -8.84
CA ASN A 261 6.56 -17.43 -8.41
C ASN A 261 6.49 -18.90 -8.90
N ASP A 262 5.37 -19.57 -8.60
CA ASP A 262 5.15 -20.96 -9.01
C ASP A 262 5.09 -21.17 -10.53
N ASP A 263 4.74 -20.10 -11.30
CA ASP A 263 4.68 -20.08 -12.76
C ASP A 263 6.01 -19.68 -13.41
N CYS A 264 7.11 -19.59 -12.65
CA CYS A 264 8.43 -19.13 -13.11
C CYS A 264 8.45 -17.68 -13.64
N VAL A 265 7.50 -16.84 -13.21
CA VAL A 265 7.51 -15.40 -13.48
C VAL A 265 8.38 -14.70 -12.45
N ILE A 266 9.21 -13.75 -12.91
CA ILE A 266 10.11 -12.97 -12.07
C ILE A 266 9.26 -11.97 -11.25
N ILE A 267 9.38 -12.05 -9.92
CA ILE A 267 8.69 -11.18 -8.97
C ILE A 267 9.62 -10.19 -8.27
N ASP A 268 10.92 -10.51 -8.25
CA ASP A 268 11.96 -9.62 -7.72
C ASP A 268 13.34 -10.04 -8.24
N TYR A 269 14.27 -9.10 -8.31
CA TYR A 269 15.62 -9.34 -8.82
C TYR A 269 16.59 -8.25 -8.33
N ASN A 270 17.89 -8.54 -8.34
CA ASN A 270 18.93 -7.55 -8.07
C ASN A 270 19.58 -7.01 -9.36
N ALA A 271 20.39 -5.96 -9.22
CA ALA A 271 21.07 -5.34 -10.34
C ALA A 271 21.99 -6.31 -11.11
N ALA A 272 22.59 -7.29 -10.43
CA ALA A 272 23.39 -8.32 -11.05
C ALA A 272 22.57 -9.27 -11.94
N ALA A 273 21.33 -9.60 -11.53
CA ALA A 273 20.40 -10.40 -12.31
C ALA A 273 19.92 -9.67 -13.57
N ALA A 274 19.56 -8.38 -13.47
CA ALA A 274 19.21 -7.55 -14.63
C ALA A 274 20.34 -7.52 -15.65
N SER A 275 21.59 -7.37 -15.18
CA SER A 275 22.77 -7.38 -16.03
C SER A 275 23.03 -8.74 -16.67
N ALA A 276 22.84 -9.85 -15.92
CA ALA A 276 23.08 -11.20 -16.43
C ALA A 276 22.02 -11.61 -17.45
N LEU A 277 20.76 -11.19 -17.28
CA LEU A 277 19.66 -11.43 -18.21
C LEU A 277 19.67 -10.49 -19.43
N ASP A 278 20.55 -9.50 -19.46
CA ASP A 278 20.60 -8.40 -20.45
C ASP A 278 19.22 -7.71 -20.61
N HIS A 279 18.51 -7.60 -19.49
CA HIS A 279 17.20 -6.98 -19.44
C HIS A 279 17.10 -6.01 -18.26
N PRO A 280 16.89 -4.69 -18.50
CA PRO A 280 16.95 -3.69 -17.43
C PRO A 280 15.79 -3.79 -16.42
N GLU A 281 14.63 -4.29 -16.85
CA GLU A 281 13.42 -4.42 -16.03
C GLU A 281 12.74 -5.77 -16.31
N PRO A 282 13.27 -6.90 -15.81
CA PRO A 282 12.73 -8.25 -16.07
C PRO A 282 11.50 -8.60 -15.22
N ASP A 283 11.02 -7.69 -14.41
CA ASP A 283 9.91 -7.87 -13.48
C ASP A 283 8.58 -8.17 -14.19
N GLY A 284 7.87 -9.20 -13.74
CA GLY A 284 6.61 -9.63 -14.33
C GLY A 284 6.75 -10.44 -15.62
N GLU A 285 7.98 -10.71 -16.10
CA GLU A 285 8.23 -11.53 -17.27
C GLU A 285 8.55 -12.97 -16.89
N SER A 286 8.27 -13.92 -17.80
CA SER A 286 8.64 -15.32 -17.62
C SER A 286 10.15 -15.48 -17.76
N LEU A 287 10.78 -16.16 -16.81
CA LEU A 287 12.23 -16.42 -16.87
C LEU A 287 12.59 -17.26 -18.12
N ASP A 288 11.70 -18.13 -18.59
CA ASP A 288 11.96 -18.98 -19.75
C ASP A 288 11.85 -18.20 -21.07
N ASP A 289 11.08 -17.10 -21.09
CA ASP A 289 10.99 -16.18 -22.24
C ASP A 289 12.26 -15.32 -22.36
N LEU A 290 12.79 -14.85 -21.22
CA LEU A 290 14.01 -14.02 -21.18
C LEU A 290 15.29 -14.84 -21.41
N ALA A 291 15.35 -16.04 -20.86
CA ALA A 291 16.49 -16.95 -20.93
C ALA A 291 16.04 -18.38 -21.21
N PRO A 292 15.75 -18.75 -22.47
CA PRO A 292 15.24 -20.06 -22.82
C PRO A 292 16.09 -21.20 -22.31
N GLY A 293 15.48 -22.15 -21.60
CA GLY A 293 16.14 -23.32 -21.01
C GLY A 293 16.81 -23.07 -19.64
N LEU A 294 16.85 -21.82 -19.16
CA LEU A 294 17.45 -21.49 -17.86
C LEU A 294 16.69 -22.17 -16.71
N VAL A 295 15.36 -22.19 -16.78
CA VAL A 295 14.51 -22.87 -15.79
C VAL A 295 14.90 -24.35 -15.65
N GLY A 296 15.14 -25.04 -16.76
CA GLY A 296 15.57 -26.44 -16.76
C GLY A 296 16.94 -26.66 -16.11
N HIS A 297 17.91 -25.75 -16.27
CA HIS A 297 19.22 -25.82 -15.58
C HIS A 297 19.06 -25.55 -14.07
N ILE A 298 18.22 -24.59 -13.69
CA ILE A 298 17.90 -24.30 -12.28
C ILE A 298 17.29 -25.53 -11.60
N GLU A 299 16.34 -26.20 -12.25
CA GLU A 299 15.67 -27.37 -11.70
C GLU A 299 16.61 -28.58 -11.52
N ARG A 300 17.56 -28.76 -12.44
CA ARG A 300 18.55 -29.84 -12.34
C ARG A 300 19.73 -29.50 -11.43
N GLY A 301 19.89 -28.24 -11.04
CA GLY A 301 21.03 -27.78 -10.25
C GLY A 301 22.38 -27.92 -10.97
N GLU A 302 22.37 -27.86 -12.31
CA GLU A 302 23.55 -28.03 -13.13
C GLU A 302 24.26 -26.71 -13.37
N VAL A 303 25.59 -26.72 -13.43
CA VAL A 303 26.39 -25.57 -13.84
C VAL A 303 26.13 -25.30 -15.33
N PHE A 304 25.82 -24.07 -15.65
CA PHE A 304 25.50 -23.63 -17.00
C PHE A 304 26.15 -22.28 -17.33
N SER A 305 26.18 -21.95 -18.61
CA SER A 305 26.49 -20.59 -19.08
C SER A 305 25.36 -20.12 -19.98
N PHE A 306 24.99 -18.85 -19.91
CA PHE A 306 24.01 -18.26 -20.80
C PHE A 306 24.45 -16.87 -21.26
N GLY A 307 23.91 -16.43 -22.40
CA GLY A 307 24.35 -15.23 -23.06
C GLY A 307 25.71 -15.37 -23.76
N ASP A 308 26.24 -14.27 -24.28
CA ASP A 308 27.53 -14.23 -24.96
C ASP A 308 28.77 -14.23 -24.04
N SER A 309 28.52 -14.30 -22.73
CA SER A 309 29.58 -14.26 -21.72
C SER A 309 30.07 -15.66 -21.39
N PHE A 310 31.39 -15.84 -21.34
CA PHE A 310 32.04 -17.07 -20.85
C PHE A 310 31.95 -17.21 -19.31
N THR A 311 30.82 -16.83 -18.73
CA THR A 311 30.57 -16.90 -17.29
C THR A 311 29.77 -18.14 -16.98
N TYR A 312 30.27 -18.95 -16.05
CA TYR A 312 29.61 -20.16 -15.55
C TYR A 312 28.90 -19.90 -14.26
N TYR A 313 27.61 -20.25 -14.20
CA TYR A 313 26.76 -20.08 -13.02
C TYR A 313 26.37 -21.42 -12.43
N ASN A 314 26.40 -21.52 -11.08
CA ASN A 314 25.84 -22.64 -10.32
C ASN A 314 24.56 -22.15 -9.63
N PRO A 315 23.36 -22.64 -10.01
CA PRO A 315 22.12 -22.21 -9.42
C PRO A 315 21.95 -22.80 -8.02
N GLN A 316 21.61 -21.94 -7.07
CA GLN A 316 21.21 -22.32 -5.72
C GLN A 316 19.77 -21.88 -5.51
N THR A 317 18.88 -22.83 -5.23
CA THR A 317 17.45 -22.55 -5.10
C THR A 317 17.02 -22.76 -3.64
N THR A 318 16.24 -21.82 -3.13
CA THR A 318 15.60 -21.90 -1.81
C THR A 318 14.12 -21.61 -1.97
N SER A 319 13.26 -22.50 -1.45
CA SER A 319 11.82 -22.29 -1.45
C SER A 319 11.43 -21.09 -0.60
N LEU A 320 10.56 -20.26 -1.15
CA LEU A 320 9.94 -19.14 -0.45
C LEU A 320 8.60 -19.62 0.10
N THR A 321 8.50 -19.72 1.42
CA THR A 321 7.28 -20.14 2.11
C THR A 321 6.62 -18.98 2.82
N ASP A 322 5.28 -18.99 2.86
CA ASP A 322 4.50 -18.06 3.67
C ASP A 322 4.53 -18.46 5.17
N GLN A 323 3.87 -17.67 6.03
CA GLN A 323 3.81 -17.95 7.48
C GLN A 323 3.04 -19.24 7.81
N SER A 324 2.25 -19.75 6.88
CA SER A 324 1.52 -21.02 7.02
C SER A 324 2.36 -22.24 6.59
N GLY A 325 3.58 -22.02 6.07
CA GLY A 325 4.45 -23.05 5.55
C GLY A 325 4.12 -23.50 4.13
N THR A 326 3.22 -22.78 3.44
CA THR A 326 2.88 -23.05 2.04
C THR A 326 3.93 -22.44 1.12
N GLU A 327 4.46 -23.22 0.19
CA GLU A 327 5.36 -22.75 -0.87
C GLU A 327 4.60 -21.75 -1.78
N ARG A 328 5.22 -20.61 -2.06
CA ARG A 328 4.66 -19.53 -2.88
C ARG A 328 5.62 -19.10 -4.00
N GLY A 329 6.75 -19.78 -4.11
CA GLY A 329 7.75 -19.48 -5.11
C GLY A 329 9.15 -19.92 -4.65
N ARG A 330 10.16 -19.47 -5.37
CA ARG A 330 11.56 -19.83 -5.11
C ARG A 330 12.50 -18.65 -5.29
N LEU A 331 13.50 -18.56 -4.43
CA LEU A 331 14.64 -17.66 -4.60
C LEU A 331 15.75 -18.43 -5.30
N VAL A 332 16.26 -17.89 -6.38
CA VAL A 332 17.37 -18.44 -7.17
C VAL A 332 18.55 -17.51 -7.05
N VAL A 333 19.68 -18.03 -6.62
CA VAL A 333 20.98 -17.34 -6.61
C VAL A 333 21.88 -18.01 -7.65
N LEU A 334 22.33 -17.28 -8.65
CA LEU A 334 23.23 -17.76 -9.70
C LEU A 334 24.68 -17.42 -9.30
N ARG A 335 25.32 -18.36 -8.63
CA ARG A 335 26.69 -18.16 -8.14
C ARG A 335 27.69 -18.24 -9.28
N ASP A 336 28.52 -17.21 -9.47
CA ASP A 336 29.62 -17.22 -10.44
C ASP A 336 30.70 -18.23 -10.01
N VAL A 337 30.85 -19.30 -10.78
CA VAL A 337 31.84 -20.35 -10.59
C VAL A 337 32.89 -20.40 -11.71
N THR A 338 32.96 -19.36 -12.56
CA THR A 338 33.86 -19.29 -13.72
C THR A 338 35.30 -19.54 -13.34
N GLY A 339 35.77 -18.95 -12.25
CA GLY A 339 37.13 -19.15 -11.79
C GLY A 339 37.41 -20.58 -11.30
N GLN A 340 36.40 -21.27 -10.75
CA GLN A 340 36.49 -22.67 -10.32
C GLN A 340 36.47 -23.58 -11.54
N GLN A 341 35.57 -23.38 -12.49
CA GLN A 341 35.46 -24.19 -13.71
C GLN A 341 36.74 -24.11 -14.54
N ARG A 342 37.28 -22.93 -14.78
CA ARG A 342 38.55 -22.74 -15.51
C ARG A 342 39.73 -23.39 -14.85
N ARG A 343 39.76 -23.46 -13.51
CA ARG A 343 40.81 -24.18 -12.76
C ARG A 343 40.68 -25.69 -12.92
N GLN A 344 39.45 -26.19 -12.90
CA GLN A 344 39.17 -27.61 -13.09
C GLN A 344 39.54 -28.06 -14.51
N ASP A 345 39.10 -27.33 -15.52
CA ASP A 345 39.43 -27.60 -16.93
C ASP A 345 40.96 -27.60 -17.19
N ARG A 346 41.67 -26.67 -16.52
CA ARG A 346 43.12 -26.62 -16.59
C ARG A 346 43.79 -27.83 -15.94
N LEU A 347 43.27 -28.29 -14.80
CA LEU A 347 43.78 -29.49 -14.10
C LEU A 347 43.52 -30.72 -14.95
N GLU A 348 42.35 -30.89 -15.52
CA GLU A 348 41.99 -31.99 -16.40
C GLU A 348 42.89 -32.03 -17.66
N ALA A 349 43.13 -30.86 -18.29
CA ALA A 349 44.03 -30.76 -19.40
C ALA A 349 45.47 -31.13 -19.04
N LEU A 350 45.97 -30.70 -17.88
CA LEU A 350 47.29 -31.06 -17.38
C LEU A 350 47.37 -32.55 -17.08
N GLN A 351 46.37 -33.15 -16.49
CA GLN A 351 46.30 -34.59 -16.21
C GLN A 351 46.32 -35.39 -17.53
N ALA A 352 45.49 -34.99 -18.51
CA ALA A 352 45.45 -35.63 -19.79
C ALA A 352 46.81 -35.54 -20.53
N ALA A 353 47.44 -34.36 -20.50
CA ALA A 353 48.80 -34.21 -21.08
C ALA A 353 49.85 -35.07 -20.36
N THR A 354 49.79 -35.12 -19.01
CA THR A 354 50.72 -35.96 -18.23
C THR A 354 50.52 -37.45 -18.55
N GLN A 355 49.28 -37.90 -18.66
CA GLN A 355 48.94 -39.26 -19.05
C GLN A 355 49.50 -39.60 -20.44
N GLN A 356 49.35 -38.72 -21.41
CA GLN A 356 49.89 -38.89 -22.78
C GLN A 356 51.43 -39.00 -22.77
N PHE A 357 52.12 -38.18 -21.95
CA PHE A 357 53.57 -38.29 -21.78
C PHE A 357 54.01 -39.63 -21.21
N ILE A 358 53.33 -40.12 -20.14
CA ILE A 358 53.61 -41.39 -19.53
C ILE A 358 53.39 -42.56 -20.51
N GLU A 359 52.31 -42.52 -21.27
CA GLU A 359 52.01 -43.53 -22.31
C GLU A 359 53.04 -43.53 -23.44
N ALA A 360 53.49 -42.34 -23.88
CA ALA A 360 54.51 -42.22 -24.88
C ALA A 360 55.88 -42.77 -24.40
N GLU A 361 56.28 -42.41 -23.15
CA GLU A 361 57.53 -42.93 -22.54
C GLU A 361 57.48 -44.44 -22.37
N THR A 362 56.30 -44.98 -21.96
CA THR A 362 56.13 -46.43 -21.80
C THR A 362 56.15 -47.16 -23.15
N ALA A 363 55.57 -46.58 -24.18
CA ALA A 363 55.60 -47.15 -25.54
C ALA A 363 57.01 -47.15 -26.14
N GLU A 364 57.82 -46.13 -25.89
CA GLU A 364 59.23 -46.08 -26.29
C GLU A 364 60.11 -47.10 -25.55
N ALA A 365 59.89 -47.26 -24.23
CA ALA A 365 60.56 -48.25 -23.39
C ALA A 365 60.18 -49.70 -23.70
N VAL A 366 59.06 -49.97 -24.36
CA VAL A 366 58.64 -51.34 -24.77
C VAL A 366 59.14 -51.64 -26.19
N ALA A 367 59.55 -50.64 -26.98
CA ALA A 367 60.04 -50.77 -28.34
C ALA A 367 61.57 -50.96 -28.43
N GLU A 368 62.32 -50.74 -27.36
CA GLU A 368 63.71 -51.10 -27.18
C GLU A 368 63.87 -52.55 -26.60
#